data_bf8e71e141c15da71c4a99dcedf3aafd
#
_entry.id   bf8e71e141c15da71c4a99dcedf3aafd
#
_cell.length_a   1.000
_cell.length_b   1.000
_cell.length_c   1.000
_cell.angle_alpha   90.00
_cell.angle_beta   90.00
_cell.angle_gamma   90.00
#
_symmetry.space_group_name_H-M   'P 1'
#
loop_
_entity.id
_entity.type
_entity.pdbx_description
1 polymer ?
#
loop_
_entity_poly.entity_id
_entity_poly.type
_entity_poly.pdbx_seq_one_letter_code
_entity_poly.pdbx_strand_id
1 'polypeptide(L)'
;MKLKPLLAGAALALAARALFPKLLLAKFSGDVAKLNAGDHTSLLDAYADDFVLHFAEGPHRWSGDWVGKAGMDRFLQSFTAAGIQGEIRGIATSGPLWALTMWVRFDDHADGPDGTRLYENSTVLVLRTKWGKVVEQHDFYLDTERIAEFDRKLTELGIGVVAHAA
;
A
#
# COMPACT_ATOMS: atom_id res chain seq x y z
N MET A 1 3.66 50.71 -0.97
CA MET A 1 4.12 49.51 -0.26
C MET A 1 3.22 48.32 -0.62
N LYS A 2 3.74 47.36 -1.44
CA LYS A 2 2.94 46.27 -2.08
C LYS A 2 3.09 44.96 -1.30
N LEU A 3 2.54 44.89 -0.06
CA LEU A 3 2.55 43.63 0.76
C LEU A 3 1.40 42.64 0.43
N LYS A 4 0.32 43.11 -0.19
CA LYS A 4 -0.88 42.30 -0.46
C LYS A 4 -0.66 41.08 -1.36
N PRO A 5 0.13 41.10 -2.46
CA PRO A 5 0.28 39.90 -3.31
C PRO A 5 1.15 38.81 -2.65
N LEU A 6 2.11 39.17 -1.80
CA LEU A 6 2.95 38.22 -1.08
C LEU A 6 2.14 37.39 -0.04
N LEU A 7 1.23 38.05 0.68
CA LEU A 7 0.35 37.38 1.66
C LEU A 7 -0.66 36.46 0.98
N ALA A 8 -1.19 36.85 -0.17
CA ALA A 8 -2.11 35.98 -0.94
C ALA A 8 -1.41 34.74 -1.49
N GLY A 9 -0.17 34.87 -1.99
CA GLY A 9 0.64 33.71 -2.44
C GLY A 9 0.99 32.75 -1.31
N ALA A 10 1.36 33.26 -0.13
CA ALA A 10 1.66 32.45 1.03
C ALA A 10 0.42 31.69 1.55
N ALA A 11 -0.74 32.35 1.59
CA ALA A 11 -1.99 31.73 1.99
C ALA A 11 -2.41 30.62 1.02
N LEU A 12 -2.27 30.81 -0.29
CA LEU A 12 -2.55 29.80 -1.32
C LEU A 12 -1.62 28.60 -1.20
N ALA A 13 -0.33 28.81 -0.97
CA ALA A 13 0.66 27.75 -0.79
C ALA A 13 0.38 26.92 0.49
N LEU A 14 -0.01 27.58 1.58
CA LEU A 14 -0.41 26.90 2.82
C LEU A 14 -1.70 26.08 2.64
N ALA A 15 -2.69 26.61 1.94
CA ALA A 15 -3.93 25.92 1.63
C ALA A 15 -3.68 24.69 0.73
N ALA A 16 -2.87 24.83 -0.31
CA ALA A 16 -2.47 23.72 -1.17
C ALA A 16 -1.71 22.63 -0.40
N ARG A 17 -0.81 23.01 0.50
CA ARG A 17 -0.07 22.08 1.36
C ARG A 17 -1.00 21.32 2.33
N ALA A 18 -2.04 21.95 2.86
CA ALA A 18 -3.01 21.32 3.74
C ALA A 18 -3.99 20.40 2.99
N LEU A 19 -4.30 20.72 1.73
CA LEU A 19 -5.27 19.97 0.92
C LEU A 19 -4.63 18.74 0.25
N PHE A 20 -3.35 18.79 -0.07
CA PHE A 20 -2.64 17.74 -0.79
C PHE A 20 -2.68 16.37 -0.11
N PRO A 21 -2.42 16.21 1.22
CA PRO A 21 -2.54 14.91 1.88
C PRO A 21 -3.97 14.36 1.85
N LYS A 22 -4.99 15.22 1.90
CA LYS A 22 -6.40 14.82 1.82
C LYS A 22 -6.75 14.27 0.43
N LEU A 23 -6.24 14.89 -0.63
CA LEU A 23 -6.42 14.40 -2.00
C LEU A 23 -5.70 13.08 -2.22
N LEU A 24 -4.48 12.93 -1.71
CA LEU A 24 -3.75 11.67 -1.74
C LEU A 24 -4.52 10.57 -0.98
N LEU A 25 -4.98 10.87 0.22
CA LEU A 25 -5.76 9.92 1.02
C LEU A 25 -7.02 9.46 0.26
N ALA A 26 -7.77 10.39 -0.33
CA ALA A 26 -8.97 10.07 -1.10
C ALA A 26 -8.65 9.19 -2.33
N LYS A 27 -7.56 9.51 -3.06
CA LYS A 27 -7.12 8.72 -4.21
C LYS A 27 -6.73 7.30 -3.79
N PHE A 28 -5.84 7.17 -2.81
CA PHE A 28 -5.36 5.86 -2.36
C PHE A 28 -6.48 5.02 -1.74
N SER A 29 -7.39 5.63 -0.96
CA SER A 29 -8.57 4.91 -0.44
C SER A 29 -9.48 4.40 -1.57
N GLY A 30 -9.62 5.16 -2.66
CA GLY A 30 -10.34 4.72 -3.85
C GLY A 30 -9.65 3.55 -4.55
N ASP A 31 -8.32 3.57 -4.65
CA ASP A 31 -7.55 2.49 -5.26
C ASP A 31 -7.59 1.21 -4.39
N VAL A 32 -7.53 1.35 -3.05
CA VAL A 32 -7.70 0.23 -2.11
C VAL A 32 -9.11 -0.35 -2.16
N ALA A 33 -10.15 0.48 -2.31
CA ALA A 33 -11.51 -0.02 -2.47
C ALA A 33 -11.68 -0.87 -3.74
N LYS A 34 -10.99 -0.53 -4.83
CA LYS A 34 -10.95 -1.34 -6.05
C LYS A 34 -10.18 -2.64 -5.83
N LEU A 35 -9.03 -2.59 -5.14
CA LEU A 35 -8.28 -3.78 -4.76
C LEU A 35 -9.14 -4.74 -3.94
N ASN A 36 -9.88 -4.25 -2.95
CA ASN A 36 -10.81 -5.03 -2.15
C ASN A 36 -11.93 -5.67 -2.99
N ALA A 37 -12.28 -5.06 -4.12
CA ALA A 37 -13.22 -5.60 -5.11
C ALA A 37 -12.55 -6.54 -6.14
N GLY A 38 -11.25 -6.82 -6.01
CA GLY A 38 -10.48 -7.68 -6.90
C GLY A 38 -9.80 -6.98 -8.08
N ASP A 39 -9.94 -5.66 -8.21
CA ASP A 39 -9.27 -4.87 -9.25
C ASP A 39 -8.04 -4.14 -8.70
N HIS A 40 -6.86 -4.67 -8.98
CA HIS A 40 -5.58 -4.09 -8.57
C HIS A 40 -4.93 -3.18 -9.64
N THR A 41 -5.54 -3.02 -10.80
CA THR A 41 -4.95 -2.32 -11.95
C THR A 41 -4.63 -0.85 -11.64
N SER A 42 -5.53 -0.15 -10.95
CA SER A 42 -5.31 1.26 -10.61
C SER A 42 -4.20 1.48 -9.58
N LEU A 43 -3.97 0.51 -8.67
CA LEU A 43 -2.80 0.50 -7.79
C LEU A 43 -1.53 0.25 -8.59
N LEU A 44 -1.53 -0.76 -9.47
CA LEU A 44 -0.39 -1.11 -10.30
C LEU A 44 0.08 0.06 -11.17
N ASP A 45 -0.85 0.90 -11.63
CA ASP A 45 -0.53 2.12 -12.38
C ASP A 45 0.20 3.20 -11.56
N ALA A 46 0.11 3.16 -10.24
CA ALA A 46 0.85 4.09 -9.38
C ALA A 46 2.34 3.76 -9.26
N TYR A 47 2.76 2.53 -9.58
CA TYR A 47 4.13 2.05 -9.44
C TYR A 47 4.98 2.31 -10.68
N ALA A 48 6.29 2.54 -10.48
CA ALA A 48 7.27 2.63 -11.56
C ALA A 48 7.61 1.22 -12.10
N ASP A 49 8.18 1.17 -13.31
CA ASP A 49 8.56 -0.11 -13.92
C ASP A 49 9.70 -0.80 -13.17
N ASP A 50 10.60 -0.01 -12.55
CA ASP A 50 11.74 -0.45 -11.75
C ASP A 50 11.48 -0.44 -10.23
N PHE A 51 10.22 -0.48 -9.84
CA PHE A 51 9.76 -0.47 -8.44
C PHE A 51 10.29 -1.66 -7.64
N VAL A 52 10.51 -1.46 -6.33
CA VAL A 52 10.82 -2.53 -5.37
C VAL A 52 9.90 -2.42 -4.15
N LEU A 53 9.23 -3.53 -3.83
CA LEU A 53 8.55 -3.73 -2.55
C LEU A 53 9.43 -4.61 -1.66
N HIS A 54 9.76 -4.13 -0.49
CA HIS A 54 10.39 -4.87 0.60
C HIS A 54 9.32 -5.31 1.58
N PHE A 55 8.89 -6.55 1.46
CA PHE A 55 7.91 -7.13 2.37
C PHE A 55 8.62 -7.84 3.52
N ALA A 56 7.95 -7.97 4.68
CA ALA A 56 8.50 -8.62 5.86
C ALA A 56 9.02 -10.03 5.54
N GLU A 57 10.24 -10.33 5.98
CA GLU A 57 10.80 -11.67 5.85
C GLU A 57 10.12 -12.63 6.83
N GLY A 58 9.93 -13.89 6.41
CA GLY A 58 9.33 -14.91 7.25
C GLY A 58 8.91 -16.16 6.47
N PRO A 59 8.42 -17.18 7.17
CA PRO A 59 7.95 -18.43 6.55
C PRO A 59 6.53 -18.27 5.99
N HIS A 60 6.36 -17.39 5.01
CA HIS A 60 5.09 -17.12 4.32
C HIS A 60 5.30 -16.75 2.85
N ARG A 61 4.27 -16.91 2.02
CA ARG A 61 4.32 -16.74 0.56
C ARG A 61 4.68 -15.35 0.06
N TRP A 62 4.54 -14.32 0.90
CA TRP A 62 4.83 -12.92 0.53
C TRP A 62 6.24 -12.49 0.92
N SER A 63 7.06 -13.34 1.55
CA SER A 63 8.37 -13.01 2.10
C SER A 63 9.34 -12.43 1.07
N GLY A 64 10.07 -11.38 1.46
CA GLY A 64 11.19 -10.82 0.71
C GLY A 64 10.82 -9.75 -0.31
N ASP A 65 11.68 -9.57 -1.31
CA ASP A 65 11.58 -8.48 -2.27
C ASP A 65 10.77 -8.83 -3.51
N TRP A 66 9.89 -7.91 -3.92
CA TRP A 66 9.11 -8.01 -5.14
C TRP A 66 9.54 -6.90 -6.10
N VAL A 67 10.21 -7.27 -7.18
CA VAL A 67 10.90 -6.34 -8.08
C VAL A 67 10.11 -6.10 -9.35
N GLY A 68 10.04 -4.83 -9.72
CA GLY A 68 9.42 -4.34 -10.94
C GLY A 68 7.89 -4.44 -10.92
N LYS A 69 7.28 -3.84 -11.94
CA LYS A 69 5.83 -3.81 -12.09
C LYS A 69 5.21 -5.20 -12.18
N ALA A 70 5.89 -6.14 -12.86
CA ALA A 70 5.46 -7.54 -12.92
C ALA A 70 5.55 -8.27 -11.56
N GLY A 71 6.55 -7.94 -10.72
CA GLY A 71 6.63 -8.43 -9.35
C GLY A 71 5.46 -7.93 -8.52
N MET A 72 5.18 -6.62 -8.58
CA MET A 72 4.05 -6.03 -7.87
C MET A 72 2.70 -6.57 -8.33
N ASP A 73 2.53 -6.81 -9.63
CA ASP A 73 1.31 -7.42 -10.17
C ASP A 73 1.06 -8.81 -9.54
N ARG A 74 2.08 -9.67 -9.51
CA ARG A 74 1.99 -11.00 -8.86
C ARG A 74 1.72 -10.87 -7.35
N PHE A 75 2.36 -9.91 -6.67
CA PHE A 75 2.10 -9.64 -5.25
C PHE A 75 0.63 -9.30 -5.00
N LEU A 76 0.08 -8.35 -5.75
CA LEU A 76 -1.31 -7.91 -5.64
C LEU A 76 -2.30 -9.02 -6.00
N GLN A 77 -2.01 -9.84 -7.02
CA GLN A 77 -2.80 -11.03 -7.35
C GLN A 77 -2.83 -12.03 -6.20
N SER A 78 -1.67 -12.31 -5.59
CA SER A 78 -1.56 -13.20 -4.43
C SER A 78 -2.31 -12.65 -3.22
N PHE A 79 -2.23 -11.35 -2.99
CA PHE A 79 -2.92 -10.64 -1.91
C PHE A 79 -4.45 -10.74 -2.07
N THR A 80 -4.94 -10.46 -3.28
CA THR A 80 -6.36 -10.59 -3.64
C THR A 80 -6.85 -12.04 -3.55
N ALA A 81 -6.06 -13.00 -4.06
CA ALA A 81 -6.40 -14.43 -4.01
C ALA A 81 -6.47 -14.98 -2.58
N ALA A 82 -5.75 -14.39 -1.65
CA ALA A 82 -5.81 -14.70 -0.23
C ALA A 82 -7.05 -14.09 0.47
N GLY A 83 -7.87 -13.32 -0.24
CA GLY A 83 -9.04 -12.64 0.31
C GLY A 83 -8.71 -11.48 1.26
N ILE A 84 -7.47 -10.97 1.20
CA ILE A 84 -7.07 -9.85 2.06
C ILE A 84 -7.78 -8.57 1.60
N GLN A 85 -8.42 -7.91 2.55
CA GLN A 85 -9.03 -6.60 2.40
C GLN A 85 -8.34 -5.60 3.30
N GLY A 86 -8.22 -4.38 2.86
CA GLY A 86 -7.50 -3.36 3.58
C GLY A 86 -8.23 -2.03 3.65
N GLU A 87 -7.81 -1.22 4.62
CA GLU A 87 -8.31 0.13 4.83
C GLU A 87 -7.17 1.07 5.20
N ILE A 88 -7.10 2.23 4.53
CA ILE A 88 -6.16 3.28 4.88
C ILE A 88 -6.71 4.09 6.04
N ARG A 89 -5.98 4.11 7.16
CA ARG A 89 -6.35 4.86 8.38
C ARG A 89 -5.76 6.27 8.41
N GLY A 90 -4.72 6.52 7.63
CA GLY A 90 -4.11 7.84 7.58
C GLY A 90 -2.88 7.88 6.69
N ILE A 91 -2.51 9.10 6.30
CA ILE A 91 -1.36 9.35 5.46
C ILE A 91 -0.59 10.57 5.99
N ALA A 92 0.72 10.47 6.02
CA ALA A 92 1.63 11.59 6.24
C ALA A 92 2.61 11.67 5.08
N THR A 93 3.06 12.88 4.74
CA THR A 93 3.99 13.10 3.63
C THR A 93 5.12 14.04 4.02
N SER A 94 6.29 13.82 3.44
CA SER A 94 7.45 14.71 3.52
C SER A 94 8.17 14.78 2.17
N GLY A 95 8.92 15.86 1.99
CA GLY A 95 9.67 16.08 0.77
C GLY A 95 8.94 16.92 -0.28
N PRO A 96 9.60 17.22 -1.41
CA PRO A 96 9.02 17.94 -2.51
C PRO A 96 8.10 17.04 -3.35
N LEU A 97 7.16 17.64 -4.11
CA LEU A 97 6.15 16.90 -4.88
C LEU A 97 6.74 15.93 -5.92
N TRP A 98 7.94 16.18 -6.41
CA TRP A 98 8.63 15.27 -7.36
C TRP A 98 9.39 14.13 -6.71
N ALA A 99 9.54 14.12 -5.36
CA ALA A 99 10.23 13.10 -4.57
C ALA A 99 9.67 13.06 -3.15
N LEU A 100 8.43 12.57 -3.02
CA LEU A 100 7.76 12.43 -1.73
C LEU A 100 8.19 11.14 -1.04
N THR A 101 8.31 11.21 0.29
CA THR A 101 8.17 10.06 1.17
C THR A 101 6.79 10.10 1.79
N MET A 102 6.08 8.99 1.77
CA MET A 102 4.76 8.84 2.35
C MET A 102 4.77 7.75 3.40
N TRP A 103 4.09 7.97 4.51
CA TRP A 103 3.80 6.97 5.55
C TRP A 103 2.30 6.76 5.54
N VAL A 104 1.89 5.54 5.22
CA VAL A 104 0.48 5.16 5.13
C VAL A 104 0.20 4.15 6.22
N ARG A 105 -0.66 4.50 7.19
CA ARG A 105 -1.19 3.52 8.11
C ARG A 105 -2.30 2.75 7.43
N PHE A 106 -2.14 1.44 7.42
CA PHE A 106 -3.01 0.51 6.72
C PHE A 106 -3.41 -0.62 7.69
N ASP A 107 -4.71 -0.89 7.81
CA ASP A 107 -5.23 -2.04 8.54
C ASP A 107 -5.76 -3.03 7.52
N ASP A 108 -5.40 -4.30 7.68
CA ASP A 108 -5.78 -5.37 6.78
C ASP A 108 -6.39 -6.56 7.53
N HIS A 109 -7.26 -7.28 6.83
CA HIS A 109 -7.91 -8.46 7.35
C HIS A 109 -8.33 -9.41 6.23
N ALA A 110 -8.57 -10.68 6.60
CA ALA A 110 -9.21 -11.65 5.72
C ALA A 110 -10.18 -12.53 6.51
N ASP A 111 -11.31 -12.83 5.89
CA ASP A 111 -12.31 -13.73 6.44
C ASP A 111 -12.33 -15.05 5.66
N GLY A 112 -12.62 -16.14 6.35
CA GLY A 112 -12.80 -17.47 5.74
C GLY A 112 -14.13 -17.60 4.99
N PRO A 113 -14.32 -18.73 4.28
CA PRO A 113 -15.53 -18.98 3.53
C PRO A 113 -16.81 -19.02 4.39
N ASP A 114 -16.66 -19.28 5.68
CA ASP A 114 -17.73 -19.30 6.68
C ASP A 114 -17.94 -17.95 7.38
N GLY A 115 -17.18 -16.92 6.97
CA GLY A 115 -17.21 -15.59 7.59
C GLY A 115 -16.39 -15.47 8.88
N THR A 116 -15.66 -16.51 9.28
CA THR A 116 -14.77 -16.45 10.44
C THR A 116 -13.54 -15.59 10.11
N ARG A 117 -13.14 -14.68 11.02
CA ARG A 117 -11.93 -13.91 10.89
C ARG A 117 -10.69 -14.82 10.91
N LEU A 118 -10.00 -14.97 9.78
CA LEU A 118 -8.76 -15.75 9.67
C LEU A 118 -7.52 -14.92 9.98
N TYR A 119 -7.56 -13.62 9.65
CA TYR A 119 -6.42 -12.72 9.74
C TYR A 119 -6.86 -11.29 10.02
N GLU A 120 -6.09 -10.60 10.84
CA GLU A 120 -6.21 -9.17 11.09
C GLU A 120 -4.85 -8.63 11.53
N ASN A 121 -4.41 -7.52 10.92
CA ASN A 121 -3.14 -6.88 11.26
C ASN A 121 -3.18 -5.38 10.96
N SER A 122 -2.13 -4.69 11.35
CA SER A 122 -1.87 -3.30 10.98
C SER A 122 -0.45 -3.17 10.47
N THR A 123 -0.26 -2.31 9.49
CA THR A 123 1.06 -2.02 8.94
C THR A 123 1.26 -0.53 8.71
N VAL A 124 2.50 -0.11 8.68
CA VAL A 124 2.91 1.20 8.16
C VAL A 124 3.67 0.96 6.86
N LEU A 125 3.07 1.37 5.76
CA LEU A 125 3.71 1.37 4.45
C LEU A 125 4.55 2.64 4.35
N VAL A 126 5.83 2.52 4.07
CA VAL A 126 6.73 3.64 3.77
C VAL A 126 7.02 3.63 2.28
N LEU A 127 6.46 4.61 1.56
CA LEU A 127 6.59 4.70 0.11
C LEU A 127 7.48 5.87 -0.27
N ARG A 128 8.37 5.64 -1.22
CA ARG A 128 9.16 6.70 -1.88
C ARG A 128 8.65 6.88 -3.29
N THR A 129 8.45 8.14 -3.67
CA THR A 129 7.99 8.45 -5.03
C THR A 129 9.05 9.23 -5.81
N LYS A 130 9.00 9.10 -7.13
CA LYS A 130 9.75 9.92 -8.08
C LYS A 130 8.83 10.31 -9.24
N TRP A 131 8.64 11.60 -9.42
CA TRP A 131 7.76 12.16 -10.47
C TRP A 131 6.34 11.56 -10.47
N GLY A 132 5.77 11.38 -9.27
CA GLY A 132 4.41 10.88 -9.07
C GLY A 132 4.25 9.36 -9.17
N LYS A 133 5.33 8.60 -9.40
CA LYS A 133 5.34 7.13 -9.36
C LYS A 133 6.01 6.64 -8.09
N VAL A 134 5.47 5.57 -7.50
CA VAL A 134 6.11 4.87 -6.37
C VAL A 134 7.27 4.06 -6.93
N VAL A 135 8.47 4.29 -6.39
CA VAL A 135 9.71 3.61 -6.81
C VAL A 135 10.22 2.61 -5.79
N GLU A 136 9.77 2.75 -4.54
CA GLU A 136 10.17 1.88 -3.44
C GLU A 136 9.08 1.87 -2.36
N GLN A 137 8.85 0.73 -1.76
CA GLN A 137 7.91 0.55 -0.65
C GLN A 137 8.50 -0.42 0.37
N HIS A 138 8.37 -0.08 1.65
CA HIS A 138 8.67 -0.96 2.77
C HIS A 138 7.40 -1.15 3.60
N ASP A 139 7.07 -2.41 3.90
CA ASP A 139 5.90 -2.76 4.70
C ASP A 139 6.33 -3.18 6.11
N PHE A 140 5.99 -2.35 7.11
CA PHE A 140 6.30 -2.58 8.52
C PHE A 140 5.05 -3.05 9.26
N TYR A 141 4.87 -4.35 9.36
CA TYR A 141 3.75 -4.97 10.08
C TYR A 141 3.97 -4.92 11.59
N LEU A 142 2.88 -4.70 12.33
CA LEU A 142 2.92 -4.73 13.79
C LEU A 142 3.18 -6.13 14.32
N ASP A 143 2.68 -7.14 13.62
CA ASP A 143 2.79 -8.54 14.02
C ASP A 143 3.09 -9.42 12.80
N THR A 144 4.36 -9.78 12.62
CA THR A 144 4.82 -10.61 11.51
C THR A 144 4.48 -12.10 11.71
N GLU A 145 4.28 -12.56 12.95
CA GLU A 145 3.90 -13.95 13.24
C GLU A 145 2.49 -14.22 12.71
N ARG A 146 1.58 -13.25 12.80
CA ARG A 146 0.23 -13.36 12.22
C ARG A 146 0.21 -13.60 10.73
N ILE A 147 1.17 -13.03 9.99
CA ILE A 147 1.28 -13.24 8.54
C ILE A 147 1.62 -14.72 8.26
N ALA A 148 2.59 -15.27 8.98
CA ALA A 148 3.00 -16.67 8.84
C ALA A 148 1.90 -17.64 9.28
N GLU A 149 1.18 -17.31 10.35
CA GLU A 149 0.03 -18.09 10.80
C GLU A 149 -1.11 -18.09 9.77
N PHE A 150 -1.41 -16.93 9.21
CA PHE A 150 -2.41 -16.78 8.16
C PHE A 150 -2.04 -17.58 6.92
N ASP A 151 -0.80 -17.52 6.47
CA ASP A 151 -0.32 -18.30 5.32
C ASP A 151 -0.45 -19.82 5.54
N ARG A 152 -0.20 -20.31 6.76
CA ARG A 152 -0.45 -21.73 7.11
C ARG A 152 -1.94 -22.08 7.01
N LYS A 153 -2.83 -21.22 7.54
CA LYS A 153 -4.29 -21.43 7.43
C LYS A 153 -4.76 -21.47 5.98
N LEU A 154 -4.26 -20.56 5.13
CA LEU A 154 -4.57 -20.57 3.71
C LEU A 154 -4.11 -21.87 3.03
N THR A 155 -2.94 -22.37 3.39
CA THR A 155 -2.40 -23.64 2.87
C THR A 155 -3.26 -24.83 3.29
N GLU A 156 -3.69 -24.89 4.55
CA GLU A 156 -4.60 -25.91 5.08
C GLU A 156 -5.96 -25.89 4.37
N LEU A 157 -6.45 -24.72 4.03
CA LEU A 157 -7.71 -24.53 3.31
C LEU A 157 -7.58 -24.72 1.78
N GLY A 158 -6.38 -24.93 1.26
CA GLY A 158 -6.13 -25.05 -0.18
C GLY A 158 -6.31 -23.75 -0.95
N ILE A 159 -6.20 -22.59 -0.28
CA ILE A 159 -6.42 -21.27 -0.87
C ILE A 159 -5.10 -20.72 -1.43
N GLY A 160 -5.13 -20.40 -2.72
CA GLY A 160 -4.23 -19.49 -3.42
C GLY A 160 -2.73 -19.76 -3.32
N VAL A 161 -2.24 -20.81 -4.02
CA VAL A 161 -0.81 -20.92 -4.32
C VAL A 161 -0.55 -20.23 -5.66
N VAL A 162 -0.27 -18.92 -5.63
CA VAL A 162 0.40 -18.27 -6.77
C VAL A 162 1.89 -18.58 -6.60
N ALA A 163 2.41 -19.51 -7.39
CA ALA A 163 3.79 -19.93 -7.31
C ALA A 163 4.74 -18.73 -7.53
N HIS A 164 5.68 -18.52 -6.60
CA HIS A 164 6.87 -17.74 -6.86
C HIS A 164 7.57 -18.32 -8.09
N ALA A 165 7.60 -17.59 -9.20
CA ALA A 165 8.57 -17.90 -10.25
C ALA A 165 9.94 -17.47 -9.73
N ALA A 166 10.80 -18.47 -9.52
CA ALA A 166 12.20 -18.29 -9.17
C ALA A 166 12.95 -17.49 -10.24
#